data_699dfde31108aa5c0e086bddda1bd6fb
#
_entry.id   699dfde31108aa5c0e086bddda1bd6fb
#
_cell.length_a   1.000
_cell.length_b   1.000
_cell.length_c   1.000
_cell.angle_alpha   90.00
_cell.angle_beta   90.00
_cell.angle_gamma   90.00
#
_symmetry.space_group_name_H-M   'P 1'
#
loop_
_entity.id
_entity.type
_entity.pdbx_description
1 polymer ?
#
loop_
_entity_poly.entity_id
_entity_poly.type
_entity_poly.pdbx_seq_one_letter_code
_entity_poly.pdbx_strand_id
1 'polypeptide(L)'
;MPNSRAAILTITLIFLVLEMIITIALIANGNTGAIPNVAGLAAVWIIYTLLELRYGFYMSNYVRIVAMTACLSDSFFGYFLSYYQSSFVFDKIQHAFGTYAFSLFAYVLVAQMLTRPVSRLFTFILVMALGLAIGTVYEISEFIGDQIGNPDHPSQPSLLDTDLDLIGDAIGAVIAGLHVILQLFKSSSSGNTR
;
A
#
# COMPACT_ATOMS: atom_id res chain seq x y z
N MET A 1 -22.48 2.67 0.96
CA MET A 1 -22.96 1.93 2.15
C MET A 1 -21.73 1.49 2.92
N PRO A 2 -21.71 1.58 4.26
CA PRO A 2 -20.62 1.04 5.05
C PRO A 2 -20.50 -0.47 4.80
N ASN A 3 -19.26 -0.97 4.71
CA ASN A 3 -19.02 -2.41 4.57
C ASN A 3 -19.59 -3.15 5.77
N SER A 4 -20.14 -4.35 5.55
CA SER A 4 -20.55 -5.18 6.68
C SER A 4 -19.32 -5.59 7.50
N ARG A 5 -19.46 -5.64 8.83
CA ARG A 5 -18.38 -6.13 9.72
C ARG A 5 -17.88 -7.51 9.28
N ALA A 6 -18.79 -8.36 8.81
CA ALA A 6 -18.44 -9.67 8.28
C ALA A 6 -17.50 -9.57 7.07
N ALA A 7 -17.77 -8.69 6.12
CA ALA A 7 -16.89 -8.50 4.94
C ALA A 7 -15.49 -8.00 5.35
N ILE A 8 -15.42 -7.02 6.26
CA ILE A 8 -14.15 -6.51 6.79
C ILE A 8 -13.33 -7.65 7.39
N LEU A 9 -13.94 -8.42 8.32
CA LEU A 9 -13.26 -9.51 9.00
C LEU A 9 -12.88 -10.65 8.05
N THR A 10 -13.75 -11.02 7.10
CA THR A 10 -13.44 -12.07 6.13
C THR A 10 -12.27 -11.72 5.25
N ILE A 11 -12.24 -10.50 4.68
CA ILE A 11 -11.13 -10.05 3.80
C ILE A 11 -9.82 -9.99 4.60
N THR A 12 -9.85 -9.43 5.82
CA THR A 12 -8.66 -9.38 6.69
C THR A 12 -8.20 -10.78 7.07
N LEU A 13 -9.09 -11.70 7.39
CA LEU A 13 -8.74 -13.08 7.72
C LEU A 13 -8.08 -13.80 6.55
N ILE A 14 -8.64 -13.66 5.34
CA ILE A 14 -8.04 -14.24 4.12
C ILE A 14 -6.60 -13.70 3.93
N PHE A 15 -6.42 -12.39 4.05
CA PHE A 15 -5.10 -11.77 3.96
C PHE A 15 -4.13 -12.35 4.98
N LEU A 16 -4.52 -12.41 6.27
CA LEU A 16 -3.66 -12.93 7.34
C LEU A 16 -3.32 -14.43 7.16
N VAL A 17 -4.26 -15.22 6.65
CA VAL A 17 -3.99 -16.64 6.33
C VAL A 17 -2.97 -16.76 5.20
N LEU A 18 -3.07 -15.93 4.16
CA LEU A 18 -2.10 -15.93 3.06
C LEU A 18 -0.71 -15.48 3.54
N GLU A 19 -0.61 -14.41 4.34
CA GLU A 19 0.67 -13.97 4.93
C GLU A 19 1.28 -15.03 5.86
N MET A 20 0.46 -15.74 6.62
CA MET A 20 0.91 -16.86 7.45
C MET A 20 1.47 -18.01 6.59
N ILE A 21 0.82 -18.36 5.49
CA ILE A 21 1.30 -19.39 4.55
C ILE A 21 2.65 -18.96 3.96
N ILE A 22 2.77 -17.70 3.53
CA ILE A 22 4.04 -17.14 2.99
C ILE A 22 5.13 -17.18 4.07
N THR A 23 4.81 -16.78 5.30
CA THR A 23 5.78 -16.82 6.42
C THR A 23 6.28 -18.24 6.69
N ILE A 24 5.38 -19.25 6.70
CA ILE A 24 5.78 -20.66 6.87
C ILE A 24 6.69 -21.09 5.72
N ALA A 25 6.37 -20.69 4.49
CA ALA A 25 7.18 -21.02 3.31
C ALA A 25 8.56 -20.36 3.34
N LEU A 26 8.66 -19.11 3.81
CA LEU A 26 9.94 -18.40 4.04
C LEU A 26 10.81 -19.13 5.08
N ILE A 27 10.22 -19.56 6.20
CA ILE A 27 10.91 -20.34 7.22
C ILE A 27 11.42 -21.66 6.62
N ALA A 28 10.59 -22.38 5.88
CA ALA A 28 10.95 -23.66 5.27
C ALA A 28 12.11 -23.53 4.25
N ASN A 29 12.20 -22.38 3.57
CA ASN A 29 13.26 -22.07 2.60
C ASN A 29 14.50 -21.43 3.25
N GLY A 30 14.51 -21.21 4.57
CA GLY A 30 15.62 -20.57 5.28
C GLY A 30 15.73 -19.06 5.12
N ASN A 31 14.77 -18.40 4.43
CA ASN A 31 14.73 -16.95 4.25
C ASN A 31 14.06 -16.25 5.44
N THR A 32 14.68 -16.37 6.61
CA THR A 32 14.10 -15.82 7.86
C THR A 32 14.28 -14.31 7.99
N GLY A 33 15.19 -13.71 7.22
CA GLY A 33 15.44 -12.25 7.24
C GLY A 33 14.22 -11.41 6.79
N ALA A 34 13.35 -11.96 5.95
CA ALA A 34 12.13 -11.29 5.48
C ALA A 34 10.97 -11.33 6.49
N ILE A 35 11.02 -12.20 7.51
CA ILE A 35 9.91 -12.40 8.47
C ILE A 35 9.52 -11.11 9.19
N PRO A 36 10.42 -10.25 9.67
CA PRO A 36 10.03 -9.01 10.34
C PRO A 36 9.19 -8.10 9.46
N ASN A 37 9.48 -8.01 8.14
CA ASN A 37 8.72 -7.18 7.20
C ASN A 37 7.31 -7.73 7.00
N VAL A 38 7.17 -9.03 6.72
CA VAL A 38 5.86 -9.70 6.56
C VAL A 38 5.02 -9.60 7.84
N ALA A 39 5.64 -9.85 8.99
CA ALA A 39 4.96 -9.73 10.29
C ALA A 39 4.56 -8.29 10.61
N GLY A 40 5.39 -7.31 10.23
CA GLY A 40 5.09 -5.88 10.36
C GLY A 40 3.86 -5.48 9.56
N LEU A 41 3.78 -5.88 8.29
CA LEU A 41 2.61 -5.63 7.43
C LEU A 41 1.33 -6.27 8.01
N ALA A 42 1.40 -7.53 8.46
CA ALA A 42 0.28 -8.20 9.11
C ALA A 42 -0.17 -7.47 10.37
N ALA A 43 0.78 -7.03 11.22
CA ALA A 43 0.48 -6.27 12.44
C ALA A 43 -0.21 -4.93 12.13
N VAL A 44 0.26 -4.18 11.14
CA VAL A 44 -0.37 -2.91 10.69
C VAL A 44 -1.82 -3.16 10.28
N TRP A 45 -2.10 -4.21 9.51
CA TRP A 45 -3.46 -4.54 9.09
C TRP A 45 -4.35 -5.00 10.23
N ILE A 46 -3.84 -5.75 11.21
CA ILE A 46 -4.57 -6.10 12.42
C ILE A 46 -4.95 -4.84 13.20
N ILE A 47 -3.97 -3.96 13.47
CA ILE A 47 -4.18 -2.72 14.20
C ILE A 47 -5.21 -1.85 13.46
N TYR A 48 -5.03 -1.64 12.13
CA TYR A 48 -5.98 -0.87 11.34
C TYR A 48 -7.39 -1.45 11.41
N THR A 49 -7.56 -2.77 11.27
CA THR A 49 -8.87 -3.43 11.32
C THR A 49 -9.54 -3.24 12.69
N LEU A 50 -8.78 -3.34 13.78
CA LEU A 50 -9.28 -3.08 15.13
C LEU A 50 -9.72 -1.62 15.32
N LEU A 51 -8.94 -0.67 14.82
CA LEU A 51 -9.28 0.76 14.85
C LEU A 51 -10.53 1.06 14.01
N GLU A 52 -10.63 0.49 12.80
CA GLU A 52 -11.80 0.64 11.95
C GLU A 52 -13.08 0.12 12.63
N LEU A 53 -13.03 -1.07 13.22
CA LEU A 53 -14.16 -1.67 13.93
C LEU A 53 -14.52 -0.89 15.21
N ARG A 54 -13.54 -0.27 15.86
CA ARG A 54 -13.72 0.48 17.11
C ARG A 54 -14.24 1.90 16.89
N TYR A 55 -13.72 2.58 15.87
CA TYR A 55 -14.00 4.01 15.62
C TYR A 55 -14.91 4.25 14.42
N GLY A 56 -15.24 3.21 13.64
CA GLY A 56 -16.15 3.30 12.51
C GLY A 56 -15.56 4.05 11.31
N PHE A 57 -14.25 4.05 11.14
CA PHE A 57 -13.64 4.55 9.91
C PHE A 57 -14.22 3.82 8.70
N TYR A 58 -14.48 4.56 7.62
CA TYR A 58 -14.97 3.96 6.39
C TYR A 58 -13.81 3.70 5.42
N MET A 59 -13.71 2.47 4.95
CA MET A 59 -12.85 2.12 3.82
C MET A 59 -13.63 1.22 2.85
N SER A 60 -13.60 1.52 1.55
CA SER A 60 -14.22 0.65 0.57
C SER A 60 -13.48 -0.70 0.50
N ASN A 61 -14.23 -1.79 0.21
CA ASN A 61 -13.60 -3.10 0.01
C ASN A 61 -12.59 -3.09 -1.13
N TYR A 62 -12.83 -2.27 -2.18
CA TYR A 62 -11.89 -2.11 -3.28
C TYR A 62 -10.52 -1.61 -2.79
N VAL A 63 -10.47 -0.50 -2.05
CA VAL A 63 -9.22 0.07 -1.53
C VAL A 63 -8.53 -0.92 -0.59
N ARG A 64 -9.29 -1.60 0.27
CA ARG A 64 -8.78 -2.63 1.17
C ARG A 64 -8.10 -3.77 0.41
N ILE A 65 -8.81 -4.35 -0.59
CA ILE A 65 -8.29 -5.47 -1.38
C ILE A 65 -7.04 -5.04 -2.15
N VAL A 66 -7.05 -3.87 -2.78
CA VAL A 66 -5.91 -3.36 -3.55
C VAL A 66 -4.68 -3.16 -2.65
N ALA A 67 -4.85 -2.56 -1.47
CA ALA A 67 -3.74 -2.34 -0.55
C ALA A 67 -3.21 -3.67 0.05
N MET A 68 -4.10 -4.61 0.41
CA MET A 68 -3.67 -5.95 0.84
C MET A 68 -3.00 -6.74 -0.27
N THR A 69 -3.43 -6.57 -1.54
CA THR A 69 -2.77 -7.21 -2.69
C THR A 69 -1.36 -6.66 -2.90
N ALA A 70 -1.15 -5.35 -2.67
CA ALA A 70 0.19 -4.77 -2.73
C ALA A 70 1.11 -5.38 -1.66
N CYS A 71 0.63 -5.57 -0.42
CA CYS A 71 1.37 -6.25 0.64
C CYS A 71 1.66 -7.72 0.30
N LEU A 72 0.66 -8.47 -0.21
CA LEU A 72 0.85 -9.86 -0.62
C LEU A 72 1.82 -9.99 -1.80
N SER A 73 1.81 -9.03 -2.73
CA SER A 73 2.76 -8.97 -3.85
C SER A 73 4.20 -8.81 -3.34
N ASP A 74 4.40 -7.90 -2.39
CA ASP A 74 5.67 -7.68 -1.70
C ASP A 74 6.16 -8.97 -1.03
N SER A 75 5.33 -9.56 -0.17
CA SER A 75 5.67 -10.77 0.60
C SER A 75 5.93 -11.98 -0.30
N PHE A 76 5.08 -12.21 -1.30
CA PHE A 76 5.15 -13.40 -2.15
C PHE A 76 6.18 -13.27 -3.28
N PHE A 77 6.05 -12.25 -4.13
CA PHE A 77 6.97 -12.10 -5.26
C PHE A 77 8.31 -11.51 -4.80
N GLY A 78 8.28 -10.48 -3.96
CA GLY A 78 9.48 -9.81 -3.47
C GLY A 78 10.36 -10.75 -2.64
N TYR A 79 9.83 -11.24 -1.54
CA TYR A 79 10.62 -12.02 -0.57
C TYR A 79 10.60 -13.53 -0.83
N PHE A 80 9.43 -14.16 -1.06
CA PHE A 80 9.38 -15.62 -1.19
C PHE A 80 9.96 -16.09 -2.53
N LEU A 81 9.64 -15.43 -3.66
CA LEU A 81 10.23 -15.73 -4.96
C LEU A 81 11.55 -14.99 -5.20
N SER A 82 12.02 -14.18 -4.26
CA SER A 82 13.28 -13.43 -4.32
C SER A 82 13.40 -12.49 -5.53
N TYR A 83 12.27 -11.89 -5.96
CA TYR A 83 12.28 -10.97 -7.11
C TYR A 83 13.01 -9.66 -6.82
N TYR A 84 13.13 -9.23 -5.58
CA TYR A 84 13.98 -8.10 -5.21
C TYR A 84 15.46 -8.35 -5.54
N GLN A 85 15.90 -9.61 -5.54
CA GLN A 85 17.28 -9.98 -5.86
C GLN A 85 17.49 -10.35 -7.34
N SER A 86 16.43 -10.85 -8.00
CA SER A 86 16.53 -11.43 -9.34
C SER A 86 15.97 -10.54 -10.45
N SER A 87 15.22 -9.49 -10.14
CA SER A 87 14.53 -8.65 -11.11
C SER A 87 14.60 -7.17 -10.74
N PHE A 88 15.47 -6.43 -11.39
CA PHE A 88 15.56 -4.97 -11.26
C PHE A 88 14.22 -4.23 -11.51
N VAL A 89 13.37 -4.77 -12.41
CA VAL A 89 12.10 -4.15 -12.80
C VAL A 89 11.00 -4.39 -11.77
N PHE A 90 11.04 -5.53 -11.06
CA PHE A 90 10.00 -5.89 -10.10
C PHE A 90 9.85 -4.84 -9.01
N ASP A 91 10.96 -4.42 -8.44
CA ASP A 91 11.02 -3.43 -7.38
C ASP A 91 10.32 -2.13 -7.78
N LYS A 92 10.66 -1.58 -8.94
CA LYS A 92 10.07 -0.34 -9.50
C LYS A 92 8.56 -0.46 -9.75
N ILE A 93 8.11 -1.64 -10.19
CA ILE A 93 6.67 -1.94 -10.33
C ILE A 93 6.02 -2.02 -8.96
N GLN A 94 6.68 -2.63 -7.97
CA GLN A 94 6.16 -2.75 -6.61
C GLN A 94 6.04 -1.38 -5.94
N HIS A 95 7.01 -0.47 -6.12
CA HIS A 95 6.92 0.92 -5.70
C HIS A 95 5.72 1.63 -6.32
N ALA A 96 5.56 1.58 -7.65
CA ALA A 96 4.43 2.20 -8.33
C ALA A 96 3.09 1.63 -7.87
N PHE A 97 2.97 0.31 -7.73
CA PHE A 97 1.74 -0.35 -7.29
C PHE A 97 1.44 -0.11 -5.80
N GLY A 98 2.45 -0.23 -4.95
CA GLY A 98 2.35 0.04 -3.51
C GLY A 98 1.91 1.47 -3.26
N THR A 99 2.58 2.44 -3.87
CA THR A 99 2.25 3.87 -3.72
C THR A 99 0.87 4.18 -4.27
N TYR A 100 0.45 3.62 -5.42
CA TYR A 100 -0.93 3.73 -5.88
C TYR A 100 -1.93 3.22 -4.83
N ALA A 101 -1.71 2.03 -4.30
CA ALA A 101 -2.61 1.39 -3.35
C ALA A 101 -2.72 2.15 -2.03
N PHE A 102 -1.58 2.56 -1.48
CA PHE A 102 -1.53 3.28 -0.20
C PHE A 102 -1.90 4.76 -0.33
N SER A 103 -1.77 5.39 -1.51
CA SER A 103 -2.34 6.70 -1.79
C SER A 103 -3.87 6.68 -1.68
N LEU A 104 -4.52 5.67 -2.26
CA LEU A 104 -5.96 5.48 -2.15
C LEU A 104 -6.38 5.23 -0.70
N PHE A 105 -5.63 4.39 0.02
CA PHE A 105 -5.86 4.10 1.44
C PHE A 105 -5.79 5.38 2.28
N ALA A 106 -4.69 6.14 2.18
CA ALA A 106 -4.50 7.38 2.92
C ALA A 106 -5.54 8.43 2.56
N TYR A 107 -5.86 8.58 1.26
CA TYR A 107 -6.90 9.52 0.83
C TYR A 107 -8.27 9.20 1.44
N VAL A 108 -8.68 7.94 1.48
CA VAL A 108 -9.97 7.55 2.08
C VAL A 108 -10.03 7.93 3.56
N LEU A 109 -8.92 7.80 4.29
CA LEU A 109 -8.85 8.21 5.70
C LEU A 109 -8.89 9.73 5.86
N VAL A 110 -8.08 10.46 5.09
CA VAL A 110 -8.02 11.94 5.16
C VAL A 110 -9.31 12.57 4.67
N ALA A 111 -9.95 12.01 3.64
CA ALA A 111 -11.22 12.53 3.11
C ALA A 111 -12.34 12.55 4.14
N GLN A 112 -12.34 11.64 5.12
CA GLN A 112 -13.30 11.60 6.23
C GLN A 112 -13.11 12.73 7.23
N MET A 113 -11.94 13.38 7.23
CA MET A 113 -11.63 14.53 8.09
C MET A 113 -12.01 15.86 7.43
N LEU A 114 -12.30 15.87 6.12
CA LEU A 114 -12.69 17.06 5.40
C LEU A 114 -14.14 17.43 5.73
N THR A 115 -14.34 18.61 6.29
CA THR A 115 -15.65 19.10 6.70
C THR A 115 -16.44 19.77 5.57
N ARG A 116 -15.79 20.07 4.45
CA ARG A 116 -16.39 20.73 3.28
C ARG A 116 -15.97 20.05 1.98
N PRO A 117 -16.83 20.08 0.95
CA PRO A 117 -16.43 19.62 -0.39
C PRO A 117 -15.22 20.42 -0.90
N VAL A 118 -14.26 19.72 -1.48
CA VAL A 118 -13.05 20.32 -2.08
C VAL A 118 -13.10 20.18 -3.60
N SER A 119 -12.34 21.03 -4.31
CA SER A 119 -12.26 20.96 -5.76
C SER A 119 -11.55 19.68 -6.22
N ARG A 120 -11.85 19.25 -7.45
CA ARG A 120 -11.20 18.06 -8.04
C ARG A 120 -9.69 18.24 -8.17
N LEU A 121 -9.24 19.45 -8.52
CA LEU A 121 -7.81 19.75 -8.60
C LEU A 121 -7.15 19.62 -7.22
N PHE A 122 -7.79 20.14 -6.17
CA PHE A 122 -7.29 19.97 -4.80
C PHE A 122 -7.24 18.48 -4.41
N THR A 123 -8.29 17.72 -4.75
CA THR A 123 -8.32 16.27 -4.49
C THR A 123 -7.16 15.56 -5.19
N PHE A 124 -6.91 15.87 -6.48
CA PHE A 124 -5.79 15.30 -7.21
C PHE A 124 -4.44 15.61 -6.54
N ILE A 125 -4.20 16.88 -6.22
CA ILE A 125 -2.96 17.31 -5.54
C ILE A 125 -2.82 16.63 -4.17
N LEU A 126 -3.91 16.53 -3.40
CA LEU A 126 -3.90 15.88 -2.09
C LEU A 126 -3.53 14.41 -2.20
N VAL A 127 -4.14 13.65 -3.13
CA VAL A 127 -3.84 12.23 -3.33
C VAL A 127 -2.39 12.04 -3.75
N MET A 128 -1.89 12.85 -4.68
CA MET A 128 -0.49 12.82 -5.09
C MET A 128 0.46 13.13 -3.93
N ALA A 129 0.18 14.17 -3.15
CA ALA A 129 1.02 14.54 -2.01
C ALA A 129 1.08 13.44 -0.95
N LEU A 130 -0.06 12.79 -0.67
CA LEU A 130 -0.11 11.62 0.24
C LEU A 130 0.72 10.46 -0.31
N GLY A 131 0.61 10.16 -1.61
CA GLY A 131 1.39 9.10 -2.24
C GLY A 131 2.89 9.37 -2.18
N LEU A 132 3.33 10.56 -2.60
CA LEU A 132 4.73 10.95 -2.55
C LEU A 132 5.29 10.93 -1.12
N ALA A 133 4.50 11.37 -0.12
CA ALA A 133 4.90 11.30 1.27
C ALA A 133 5.08 9.85 1.74
N ILE A 134 4.17 8.93 1.34
CA ILE A 134 4.26 7.50 1.68
C ILE A 134 5.49 6.88 1.03
N GLY A 135 5.71 7.09 -0.28
CA GLY A 135 6.88 6.59 -0.98
C GLY A 135 8.18 7.09 -0.34
N THR A 136 8.28 8.41 -0.08
CA THR A 136 9.45 8.98 0.61
C THR A 136 9.69 8.37 1.99
N VAL A 137 8.63 8.14 2.79
CA VAL A 137 8.77 7.49 4.11
C VAL A 137 9.23 6.04 3.95
N TYR A 138 8.77 5.35 2.90
CA TYR A 138 9.18 3.99 2.61
C TYR A 138 10.68 3.93 2.27
N GLU A 139 11.18 4.79 1.36
CA GLU A 139 12.59 4.94 1.03
C GLU A 139 13.46 5.26 2.26
N ILE A 140 12.99 6.17 3.13
CA ILE A 140 13.68 6.46 4.39
C ILE A 140 13.73 5.23 5.29
N SER A 141 12.67 4.41 5.32
CA SER A 141 12.65 3.18 6.13
C SER A 141 13.62 2.13 5.61
N GLU A 142 13.77 1.99 4.30
CA GLU A 142 14.77 1.13 3.66
C GLU A 142 16.20 1.58 4.00
N PHE A 143 16.47 2.89 3.84
CA PHE A 143 17.76 3.46 4.23
C PHE A 143 18.10 3.15 5.69
N ILE A 144 17.15 3.39 6.62
CA ILE A 144 17.36 3.11 8.05
C ILE A 144 17.57 1.61 8.28
N GLY A 145 16.79 0.76 7.62
CA GLY A 145 16.89 -0.69 7.68
C GLY A 145 18.28 -1.17 7.26
N ASP A 146 18.78 -0.68 6.14
CA ASP A 146 20.11 -1.00 5.63
C ASP A 146 21.23 -0.53 6.57
N GLN A 147 21.11 0.68 7.15
CA GLN A 147 22.11 1.22 8.09
C GLN A 147 22.15 0.43 9.41
N ILE A 148 21.02 -0.04 9.91
CA ILE A 148 20.94 -0.79 11.17
C ILE A 148 21.25 -2.27 10.94
N GLY A 149 20.68 -2.87 9.89
CA GLY A 149 20.77 -4.29 9.60
C GLY A 149 22.09 -4.69 8.95
N ASN A 150 22.73 -3.77 8.22
CA ASN A 150 23.91 -4.03 7.40
C ASN A 150 23.80 -5.35 6.60
N PRO A 151 22.73 -5.52 5.81
CA PRO A 151 22.45 -6.77 5.10
C PRO A 151 23.42 -7.00 3.95
N ASP A 152 23.67 -8.28 3.60
CA ASP A 152 24.48 -8.64 2.44
C ASP A 152 23.89 -8.12 1.11
N HIS A 153 22.58 -7.96 1.08
CA HIS A 153 21.81 -7.38 -0.03
C HIS A 153 20.98 -6.20 0.49
N PRO A 154 21.50 -4.97 0.41
CA PRO A 154 20.76 -3.78 0.85
C PRO A 154 19.54 -3.53 -0.03
N SER A 155 18.50 -2.94 0.57
CA SER A 155 17.29 -2.51 -0.14
C SER A 155 17.62 -1.35 -1.08
N GLN A 156 18.56 -0.48 -0.69
CA GLN A 156 19.06 0.64 -1.48
C GLN A 156 20.51 0.42 -1.95
N PRO A 157 20.75 -0.43 -2.98
CA PRO A 157 22.09 -0.75 -3.43
C PRO A 157 22.81 0.42 -4.11
N SER A 158 22.09 1.44 -4.58
CA SER A 158 22.65 2.60 -5.27
C SER A 158 21.69 3.80 -5.26
N LEU A 159 22.22 5.00 -5.43
CA LEU A 159 21.41 6.21 -5.63
C LEU A 159 20.48 6.10 -6.85
N LEU A 160 20.93 5.47 -7.93
CA LEU A 160 20.09 5.24 -9.11
C LEU A 160 18.88 4.37 -8.80
N ASP A 161 19.04 3.40 -7.93
CA ASP A 161 17.95 2.54 -7.48
C ASP A 161 16.88 3.34 -6.73
N THR A 162 17.28 4.05 -5.69
CA THR A 162 16.41 4.97 -4.94
C THR A 162 15.72 6.01 -5.82
N ASP A 163 16.43 6.62 -6.78
CA ASP A 163 15.83 7.60 -7.68
C ASP A 163 14.76 6.97 -8.58
N LEU A 164 14.97 5.73 -9.05
CA LEU A 164 13.98 5.02 -9.87
C LEU A 164 12.77 4.57 -9.03
N ASP A 165 12.95 4.25 -7.76
CA ASP A 165 11.87 3.92 -6.83
C ASP A 165 11.01 5.14 -6.54
N LEU A 166 11.61 6.29 -6.29
CA LEU A 166 10.90 7.56 -6.17
C LEU A 166 10.14 7.94 -7.45
N ILE A 167 10.67 7.62 -8.64
CA ILE A 167 9.95 7.79 -9.91
C ILE A 167 8.77 6.82 -9.98
N GLY A 168 8.94 5.57 -9.58
CA GLY A 168 7.87 4.58 -9.45
C GLY A 168 6.75 5.08 -8.54
N ASP A 169 7.12 5.60 -7.36
CA ASP A 169 6.21 6.20 -6.40
C ASP A 169 5.43 7.38 -7.00
N ALA A 170 6.12 8.28 -7.71
CA ALA A 170 5.48 9.41 -8.37
C ALA A 170 4.45 8.95 -9.43
N ILE A 171 4.78 7.91 -10.21
CA ILE A 171 3.86 7.30 -11.18
C ILE A 171 2.64 6.72 -10.46
N GLY A 172 2.84 5.95 -9.40
CA GLY A 172 1.77 5.37 -8.59
C GLY A 172 0.84 6.43 -7.99
N ALA A 173 1.42 7.51 -7.44
CA ALA A 173 0.69 8.64 -6.89
C ALA A 173 -0.15 9.38 -7.94
N VAL A 174 0.39 9.61 -9.15
CA VAL A 174 -0.35 10.20 -10.27
C VAL A 174 -1.52 9.32 -10.68
N ILE A 175 -1.31 8.02 -10.84
CA ILE A 175 -2.37 7.06 -11.22
C ILE A 175 -3.47 7.05 -10.16
N ALA A 176 -3.12 7.07 -8.85
CA ALA A 176 -4.09 7.16 -7.76
C ALA A 176 -4.92 8.45 -7.83
N GLY A 177 -4.27 9.60 -8.04
CA GLY A 177 -4.94 10.89 -8.20
C GLY A 177 -5.91 10.90 -9.37
N LEU A 178 -5.51 10.40 -10.54
CA LEU A 178 -6.37 10.25 -11.72
C LEU A 178 -7.54 9.31 -11.44
N HIS A 179 -7.31 8.19 -10.78
CA HIS A 179 -8.35 7.23 -10.41
C HIS A 179 -9.44 7.90 -9.57
N VAL A 180 -9.05 8.62 -8.52
CA VAL A 180 -10.00 9.29 -7.61
C VAL A 180 -10.84 10.33 -8.34
N ILE A 181 -10.24 11.20 -9.15
CA ILE A 181 -11.00 12.23 -9.86
C ILE A 181 -11.92 11.65 -10.93
N LEU A 182 -11.55 10.55 -11.60
CA LEU A 182 -12.41 9.87 -12.56
C LEU A 182 -13.63 9.22 -11.89
N GLN A 183 -13.49 8.68 -10.68
CA GLN A 183 -14.63 8.19 -9.90
C GLN A 183 -15.58 9.33 -9.49
N LEU A 184 -15.04 10.50 -9.11
CA LEU A 184 -15.85 11.68 -8.82
C LEU A 184 -16.63 12.19 -10.04
N PHE A 185 -16.09 12.06 -11.27
CA PHE A 185 -16.83 12.35 -12.51
C PHE A 185 -18.03 11.42 -12.68
N LYS A 186 -17.84 10.10 -12.54
CA LYS A 186 -18.92 9.11 -12.68
C LYS A 186 -20.05 9.34 -11.68
N SER A 187 -19.73 9.65 -10.44
CA SER A 187 -20.71 9.93 -9.39
C SER A 187 -21.52 11.19 -9.69
N SER A 188 -20.91 12.26 -10.20
CA SER A 188 -21.59 13.52 -10.54
C SER A 188 -22.51 13.36 -11.74
N SER A 189 -22.15 12.56 -12.75
CA SER A 189 -22.98 12.35 -13.94
C SER A 189 -24.20 11.48 -13.66
N SER A 190 -24.12 10.52 -12.74
CA SER A 190 -25.25 9.66 -12.38
C SER A 190 -26.27 10.36 -11.47
N GLY A 191 -25.90 11.45 -10.80
CA GLY A 191 -26.80 12.26 -9.97
C GLY A 191 -27.65 13.27 -10.74
N ASN A 192 -27.31 13.55 -12.01
CA ASN A 192 -28.00 14.56 -12.84
C ASN A 192 -29.06 13.95 -13.78
N THR A 193 -29.31 12.65 -13.68
CA THR A 193 -30.29 11.91 -14.50
C THR A 193 -31.54 11.46 -13.72
N ARG A 194 -31.86 12.16 -12.62
CA ARG A 194 -33.10 11.95 -11.86
C ARG A 194 -33.95 13.22 -11.82
#